data_75ecf7082447051bed7bdee98eb9d7ab
#
_entry.id   75ecf7082447051bed7bdee98eb9d7ab
#
_cell.length_a   1.000
_cell.length_b   1.000
_cell.length_c   1.000
_cell.angle_alpha   90.00
_cell.angle_beta   90.00
_cell.angle_gamma   90.00
#
_symmetry.space_group_name_H-M   'P 1'
#
loop_
_entity.id
_entity.type
_entity.pdbx_description
1 polymer ?
#
loop_
_entity_poly.entity_id
_entity_poly.type
_entity_poly.pdbx_seq_one_letter_code
_entity_poly.pdbx_strand_id
1 'polypeptide(L)'
;MINKFVNELDIALKTLSYKKSGTDRDYPADKESNDVNLSESEKKLSEALMRVNLAGEVAAQALYRGQAMVCKDPEIKEHLIHAGDEETDHLIWCKKRLDEL
;
A
#
# COMPACT_ATOMS: atom_id res chain seq x y z
N MET A 1 13.66 5.15 22.33
CA MET A 1 12.49 4.25 22.33
C MET A 1 11.20 4.97 21.99
N ILE A 2 10.87 6.05 22.71
CA ILE A 2 9.67 6.87 22.46
C ILE A 2 9.66 7.44 21.04
N ASN A 3 10.80 7.96 20.54
CA ASN A 3 10.90 8.53 19.19
C ASN A 3 10.64 7.51 18.09
N LYS A 4 11.08 6.26 18.26
CA LYS A 4 10.79 5.16 17.35
C LYS A 4 9.29 4.85 17.30
N PHE A 5 8.65 4.79 18.44
CA PHE A 5 7.23 4.54 18.56
C PHE A 5 6.41 5.66 17.90
N VAL A 6 6.77 6.92 18.18
CA VAL A 6 6.10 8.09 17.59
C VAL A 6 6.26 8.09 16.06
N ASN A 7 7.44 7.77 15.54
CA ASN A 7 7.69 7.65 14.11
C ASN A 7 6.81 6.58 13.46
N GLU A 8 6.71 5.40 14.09
CA GLU A 8 5.87 4.32 13.55
C GLU A 8 4.38 4.68 13.61
N LEU A 9 3.95 5.38 14.64
CA LEU A 9 2.59 5.89 14.73
C LEU A 9 2.30 6.90 13.62
N ASP A 10 3.21 7.81 13.35
CA ASP A 10 3.10 8.79 12.26
C ASP A 10 2.99 8.09 10.90
N ILE A 11 3.83 7.10 10.65
CA ILE A 11 3.78 6.29 9.43
C ILE A 11 2.42 5.59 9.31
N ALA A 12 1.92 4.99 10.39
CA ALA A 12 0.62 4.32 10.39
C ALA A 12 -0.51 5.29 10.06
N LEU A 13 -0.51 6.49 10.66
CA LEU A 13 -1.50 7.52 10.39
C LEU A 13 -1.44 8.02 8.94
N LYS A 14 -0.24 8.23 8.41
CA LYS A 14 -0.05 8.61 7.00
C LYS A 14 -0.51 7.51 6.05
N THR A 15 -0.26 6.25 6.38
CA THR A 15 -0.73 5.10 5.61
C THR A 15 -2.26 5.07 5.54
N LEU A 16 -2.93 5.17 6.70
CA LEU A 16 -4.39 5.13 6.80
C LEU A 16 -5.05 6.32 6.12
N SER A 17 -4.38 7.46 6.06
CA SER A 17 -4.88 8.67 5.38
C SER A 17 -4.39 8.79 3.92
N TYR A 18 -3.71 7.77 3.39
CA TYR A 18 -3.14 7.73 2.03
C TYR A 18 -2.12 8.84 1.74
N LYS A 19 -1.43 9.33 2.79
CA LYS A 19 -0.43 10.40 2.66
C LYS A 19 1.01 9.89 2.67
N LYS A 20 1.21 8.58 2.91
CA LYS A 20 2.55 8.00 2.90
C LYS A 20 3.04 7.84 1.46
N SER A 21 4.26 8.31 1.19
CA SER A 21 4.93 8.12 -0.09
C SER A 21 5.47 6.68 -0.21
N GLY A 22 5.43 6.14 -1.42
CA GLY A 22 6.03 4.86 -1.76
C GLY A 22 7.43 5.00 -2.31
N THR A 23 7.81 4.12 -3.26
CA THR A 23 9.14 4.06 -3.86
C THR A 23 9.26 4.84 -5.18
N ASP A 24 8.26 5.62 -5.53
CA ASP A 24 8.17 6.40 -6.79
C ASP A 24 8.15 5.56 -8.07
N ARG A 25 7.78 4.28 -7.97
CA ARG A 25 7.57 3.45 -9.16
C ARG A 25 6.32 3.91 -9.90
N ASP A 26 6.38 3.82 -11.23
CA ASP A 26 5.26 4.18 -12.10
C ASP A 26 4.04 3.29 -11.84
N TYR A 27 2.86 3.89 -11.94
CA TYR A 27 1.60 3.15 -11.87
C TYR A 27 1.52 2.19 -13.06
N PRO A 28 1.44 0.86 -12.83
CA PRO A 28 1.52 -0.13 -13.92
C PRO A 28 0.45 0.02 -14.99
N ALA A 29 -0.73 0.50 -14.62
CA ALA A 29 -1.85 0.64 -15.54
C ALA A 29 -1.79 1.91 -16.40
N ASP A 30 -0.86 2.83 -16.16
CA ASP A 30 -0.72 4.05 -16.97
C ASP A 30 -0.43 3.75 -18.44
N LYS A 31 0.20 2.60 -18.71
CA LYS A 31 0.58 2.17 -20.07
C LYS A 31 -0.49 1.32 -20.74
N GLU A 32 -1.56 0.99 -20.02
CA GLU A 32 -2.63 0.15 -20.54
C GLU A 32 -3.72 1.01 -21.16
N SER A 33 -4.40 0.44 -22.16
CA SER A 33 -5.55 1.10 -22.77
C SER A 33 -6.71 1.17 -21.77
N ASN A 34 -7.25 2.36 -21.58
CA ASN A 34 -8.42 2.59 -20.72
C ASN A 34 -9.75 2.37 -21.46
N ASP A 35 -9.71 1.76 -22.65
CA ASP A 35 -10.86 1.59 -23.52
C ASP A 35 -11.77 0.40 -23.14
N VAL A 36 -11.59 -0.16 -21.95
CA VAL A 36 -12.45 -1.25 -21.48
C VAL A 36 -13.72 -0.65 -20.89
N ASN A 37 -14.82 -0.79 -21.63
CA ASN A 37 -16.14 -0.41 -21.14
C ASN A 37 -16.68 -1.50 -20.22
N LEU A 38 -16.58 -1.29 -18.92
CA LEU A 38 -17.17 -2.17 -17.93
C LEU A 38 -18.66 -1.86 -17.75
N SER A 39 -19.49 -2.90 -17.66
CA SER A 39 -20.88 -2.74 -17.24
C SER A 39 -20.95 -2.27 -15.79
N GLU A 40 -22.12 -1.80 -15.35
CA GLU A 40 -22.30 -1.35 -13.96
C GLU A 40 -22.07 -2.51 -12.97
N SER A 41 -22.47 -3.72 -13.30
CA SER A 41 -22.21 -4.89 -12.43
C SER A 41 -20.73 -5.25 -12.39
N GLU A 42 -20.02 -5.16 -13.52
CA GLU A 42 -18.59 -5.40 -13.60
C GLU A 42 -17.82 -4.36 -12.80
N LYS A 43 -18.19 -3.08 -12.88
CA LYS A 43 -17.61 -2.00 -12.08
C LYS A 43 -17.77 -2.28 -10.60
N LYS A 44 -18.97 -2.63 -10.14
CA LYS A 44 -19.24 -2.93 -8.73
C LYS A 44 -18.41 -4.08 -8.22
N LEU A 45 -18.28 -5.15 -9.02
CA LEU A 45 -17.45 -6.29 -8.66
C LEU A 45 -15.98 -5.89 -8.57
N SER A 46 -15.49 -5.16 -9.56
CA SER A 46 -14.11 -4.67 -9.60
C SER A 46 -13.80 -3.78 -8.40
N GLU A 47 -14.69 -2.85 -8.06
CA GLU A 47 -14.56 -2.00 -6.88
C GLU A 47 -14.48 -2.82 -5.59
N ALA A 48 -15.37 -3.80 -5.44
CA ALA A 48 -15.41 -4.65 -4.24
C ALA A 48 -14.11 -5.44 -4.07
N LEU A 49 -13.61 -6.05 -5.15
CA LEU A 49 -12.36 -6.80 -5.14
C LEU A 49 -11.16 -5.88 -4.89
N MET A 50 -11.18 -4.68 -5.45
CA MET A 50 -10.10 -3.71 -5.23
C MET A 50 -10.06 -3.19 -3.81
N ARG A 51 -11.22 -3.04 -3.13
CA ARG A 51 -11.27 -2.70 -1.71
C ARG A 51 -10.68 -3.80 -0.84
N VAL A 52 -10.89 -5.07 -1.19
CA VAL A 52 -10.25 -6.20 -0.51
C VAL A 52 -8.74 -6.14 -0.69
N ASN A 53 -8.27 -5.88 -1.91
CA ASN A 53 -6.84 -5.70 -2.19
C ASN A 53 -6.26 -4.55 -1.37
N LEU A 54 -6.93 -3.41 -1.34
CA LEU A 54 -6.50 -2.24 -0.58
C LEU A 54 -6.33 -2.56 0.90
N ALA A 55 -7.32 -3.23 1.50
CA ALA A 55 -7.25 -3.66 2.89
C ALA A 55 -6.07 -4.61 3.14
N GLY A 56 -5.83 -5.53 2.21
CA GLY A 56 -4.69 -6.44 2.24
C GLY A 56 -3.34 -5.72 2.20
N GLU A 57 -3.22 -4.69 1.36
CA GLU A 57 -1.98 -3.89 1.25
C GLU A 57 -1.71 -3.09 2.53
N VAL A 58 -2.76 -2.54 3.15
CA VAL A 58 -2.64 -1.86 4.46
C VAL A 58 -2.14 -2.85 5.52
N ALA A 59 -2.75 -4.04 5.58
CA ALA A 59 -2.36 -5.07 6.54
C ALA A 59 -0.93 -5.56 6.31
N ALA A 60 -0.53 -5.81 5.06
CA ALA A 60 0.81 -6.26 4.71
C ALA A 60 1.87 -5.21 5.08
N GLN A 61 1.62 -3.95 4.78
CA GLN A 61 2.52 -2.86 5.12
C GLN A 61 2.72 -2.76 6.63
N ALA A 62 1.64 -2.85 7.41
CA ALA A 62 1.69 -2.83 8.87
C ALA A 62 2.45 -4.03 9.42
N LEU A 63 2.28 -5.21 8.83
CA LEU A 63 2.98 -6.44 9.24
C LEU A 63 4.49 -6.31 9.03
N TYR A 64 4.94 -5.86 7.86
CA TYR A 64 6.36 -5.65 7.58
C TYR A 64 6.97 -4.62 8.51
N ARG A 65 6.28 -3.50 8.76
CA ARG A 65 6.75 -2.47 9.70
C ARG A 65 6.86 -3.01 11.13
N GLY A 66 5.86 -3.78 11.58
CA GLY A 66 5.86 -4.40 12.90
C GLY A 66 7.01 -5.41 13.07
N GLN A 67 7.24 -6.24 12.06
CA GLN A 67 8.36 -7.18 12.05
C GLN A 67 9.71 -6.44 12.08
N ALA A 68 9.84 -5.36 11.32
CA ALA A 68 11.06 -4.55 11.31
C ALA A 68 11.36 -3.92 12.66
N MET A 69 10.34 -3.51 13.41
CA MET A 69 10.51 -2.90 14.75
C MET A 69 11.19 -3.85 15.75
N VAL A 70 10.93 -5.16 15.66
CA VAL A 70 11.45 -6.16 16.59
C VAL A 70 12.61 -6.96 16.01
N CYS A 71 12.96 -6.75 14.76
CA CYS A 71 14.06 -7.47 14.11
C CYS A 71 15.41 -6.95 14.61
N LYS A 72 16.28 -7.85 15.04
CA LYS A 72 17.61 -7.52 15.55
C LYS A 72 18.71 -7.57 14.50
N ASP A 73 18.47 -8.27 13.39
CA ASP A 73 19.42 -8.36 12.29
C ASP A 73 19.25 -7.13 11.38
N PRO A 74 20.29 -6.29 11.23
CA PRO A 74 20.18 -5.06 10.44
C PRO A 74 19.86 -5.31 8.96
N GLU A 75 20.39 -6.37 8.38
CA GLU A 75 20.15 -6.71 6.97
C GLU A 75 18.71 -7.14 6.73
N ILE A 76 18.20 -8.03 7.58
CA ILE A 76 16.79 -8.48 7.51
C ILE A 76 15.85 -7.32 7.78
N LYS A 77 16.18 -6.48 8.75
CA LYS A 77 15.37 -5.28 9.06
C LYS A 77 15.25 -4.35 7.85
N GLU A 78 16.34 -4.12 7.13
CA GLU A 78 16.35 -3.29 5.92
C GLU A 78 15.44 -3.89 4.84
N HIS A 79 15.50 -5.20 4.62
CA HIS A 79 14.63 -5.91 3.69
C HIS A 79 13.14 -5.77 4.07
N LEU A 80 12.82 -5.86 5.35
CA LEU A 80 11.44 -5.71 5.84
C LEU A 80 10.91 -4.29 5.63
N ILE A 81 11.74 -3.28 5.88
CA ILE A 81 11.38 -1.87 5.64
C ILE A 81 11.13 -1.64 4.15
N HIS A 82 12.01 -2.15 3.29
CA HIS A 82 11.87 -2.04 1.84
C HIS A 82 10.59 -2.73 1.35
N ALA A 83 10.31 -3.94 1.85
CA ALA A 83 9.06 -4.64 1.52
C ALA A 83 7.83 -3.84 1.94
N GLY A 84 7.86 -3.21 3.12
CA GLY A 84 6.79 -2.33 3.57
C GLY A 84 6.59 -1.12 2.66
N ASP A 85 7.67 -0.54 2.15
CA ASP A 85 7.60 0.59 1.21
C ASP A 85 7.03 0.16 -0.15
N GLU A 86 7.34 -1.05 -0.62
CA GLU A 86 6.74 -1.63 -1.81
C GLU A 86 5.23 -1.86 -1.63
N GLU A 87 4.79 -2.31 -0.46
CA GLU A 87 3.37 -2.46 -0.16
C GLU A 87 2.65 -1.10 -0.14
N THR A 88 3.37 -0.03 0.19
CA THR A 88 2.83 1.33 0.08
C THR A 88 2.56 1.70 -1.38
N ASP A 89 3.42 1.31 -2.31
CA ASP A 89 3.17 1.47 -3.75
C ASP A 89 1.88 0.76 -4.17
N HIS A 90 1.73 -0.50 -3.75
CA HIS A 90 0.53 -1.29 -4.06
C HIS A 90 -0.73 -0.63 -3.51
N LEU A 91 -0.66 -0.09 -2.29
CA LEU A 91 -1.75 0.63 -1.68
C LEU A 91 -2.14 1.87 -2.50
N ILE A 92 -1.15 2.66 -2.92
CA ILE A 92 -1.34 3.85 -3.77
C ILE A 92 -2.00 3.46 -5.10
N TRP A 93 -1.54 2.38 -5.71
CA TRP A 93 -2.08 1.89 -6.98
C TRP A 93 -3.52 1.39 -6.84
N CYS A 94 -3.80 0.66 -5.76
CA CYS A 94 -5.18 0.21 -5.46
C CYS A 94 -6.12 1.40 -5.26
N LYS A 95 -5.68 2.41 -4.52
CA LYS A 95 -6.46 3.64 -4.31
C LYS A 95 -6.71 4.38 -5.61
N LYS A 96 -5.69 4.50 -6.45
CA LYS A 96 -5.81 5.13 -7.77
C LYS A 96 -6.80 4.37 -8.65
N ARG A 97 -6.74 3.02 -8.65
CA ARG A 97 -7.68 2.22 -9.42
C ARG A 97 -9.12 2.39 -8.93
N LEU A 98 -9.33 2.46 -7.62
CA LEU A 98 -10.67 2.72 -7.06
C LEU A 98 -11.21 4.07 -7.51
N ASP A 99 -10.36 5.09 -7.57
CA ASP A 99 -10.76 6.43 -8.04
C ASP A 99 -11.11 6.43 -9.54
N GLU A 100 -10.51 5.54 -10.33
CA GLU A 100 -10.83 5.37 -11.75
C GLU A 100 -12.15 4.63 -11.99
N LEU A 101 -12.56 3.79 -11.07
CA LEU A 101 -13.81 3.02 -11.13
C LEU A 101 -14.99 3.83 -10.61
#